data_878c15f8ce52cca21afbcc8962f773f2
#
_entry.id   878c15f8ce52cca21afbcc8962f773f2
#
_cell.length_a   1.000
_cell.length_b   1.000
_cell.length_c   1.000
_cell.angle_alpha   90.00
_cell.angle_beta   90.00
_cell.angle_gamma   90.00
#
_symmetry.space_group_name_H-M   'P 1'
#
loop_
_entity.id
_entity.type
_entity.pdbx_description
1 polymer ?
#
loop_
_entity_poly.entity_id
_entity_poly.type
_entity_poly.pdbx_seq_one_letter_code
_entity_poly.pdbx_strand_id
1 'polypeptide(L)'
;MELESQVFEALEAVGIKRGQTVLDFGCGSGMYTIPAAEIVGEQGKLYALDKDKKVLDELMRKAKSVGLKNIERMETSGEPKIDLTDESVDGVLLFDVFHSYYFPQVDDRRRVLNEIYRIMKPSAFISVWPKHMESQAKDEIENADFYLESEYTGTLIHDNYDREKGQILNFRKR
;
A
#
# COMPACT_ATOMS: atom_id res chain seq x y z
N MET A 1 -13.50 11.84 13.03
CA MET A 1 -12.81 11.35 14.25
C MET A 1 -12.84 9.82 14.34
N GLU A 2 -13.98 9.18 14.45
CA GLU A 2 -14.03 7.71 14.58
C GLU A 2 -13.43 6.95 13.38
N LEU A 3 -13.67 7.42 12.16
CA LEU A 3 -13.18 6.80 10.94
C LEU A 3 -11.65 6.95 10.79
N GLU A 4 -11.14 8.14 11.09
CA GLU A 4 -9.69 8.39 11.09
C GLU A 4 -8.98 7.48 12.10
N SER A 5 -9.55 7.35 13.31
CA SER A 5 -9.01 6.46 14.34
C SER A 5 -8.91 5.01 13.85
N GLN A 6 -9.93 4.51 13.17
CA GLN A 6 -9.94 3.12 12.65
C GLN A 6 -8.90 2.89 11.57
N VAL A 7 -8.66 3.88 10.69
CA VAL A 7 -7.60 3.79 9.67
C VAL A 7 -6.22 3.78 10.33
N PHE A 8 -5.99 4.66 11.31
CA PHE A 8 -4.74 4.67 12.08
C PHE A 8 -4.50 3.32 12.78
N GLU A 9 -5.51 2.79 13.47
CA GLU A 9 -5.41 1.48 14.13
C GLU A 9 -5.04 0.37 13.14
N ALA A 10 -5.66 0.34 11.95
CA ALA A 10 -5.35 -0.64 10.93
C ALA A 10 -3.90 -0.51 10.44
N LEU A 11 -3.44 0.70 10.14
CA LEU A 11 -2.08 0.95 9.66
C LEU A 11 -1.01 0.60 10.71
N GLU A 12 -1.24 0.94 11.97
CA GLU A 12 -0.34 0.54 13.07
C GLU A 12 -0.33 -0.97 13.27
N ALA A 13 -1.50 -1.62 13.23
CA ALA A 13 -1.62 -3.07 13.38
C ALA A 13 -0.87 -3.85 12.29
N VAL A 14 -0.81 -3.34 11.07
CA VAL A 14 -0.08 -3.99 9.97
C VAL A 14 1.42 -3.67 9.96
N GLY A 15 1.89 -2.81 10.85
CA GLY A 15 3.32 -2.60 11.06
C GLY A 15 3.88 -1.25 10.59
N ILE A 16 3.04 -0.29 10.24
CA ILE A 16 3.50 1.09 9.94
C ILE A 16 4.03 1.71 11.23
N LYS A 17 5.25 2.24 11.18
CA LYS A 17 5.95 2.80 12.33
C LYS A 17 6.71 4.08 11.96
N ARG A 18 7.00 4.87 12.97
CA ARG A 18 7.80 6.07 12.84
C ARG A 18 9.15 5.80 12.18
N GLY A 19 9.54 6.67 11.25
CA GLY A 19 10.84 6.63 10.56
C GLY A 19 10.91 5.70 9.36
N GLN A 20 9.86 4.94 9.05
CA GLN A 20 9.85 4.03 7.92
C GLN A 20 9.73 4.75 6.57
N THR A 21 10.22 4.10 5.53
CA THR A 21 9.93 4.41 4.14
C THR A 21 8.90 3.40 3.62
N VAL A 22 7.74 3.89 3.18
CA VAL A 22 6.60 3.05 2.78
C VAL A 22 6.15 3.44 1.39
N LEU A 23 5.81 2.45 0.57
CA LEU A 23 5.14 2.63 -0.72
C LEU A 23 3.65 2.31 -0.57
N ASP A 24 2.80 3.27 -0.92
CA ASP A 24 1.38 3.04 -1.14
C ASP A 24 1.12 2.86 -2.63
N PHE A 25 0.97 1.61 -3.03
CA PHE A 25 0.80 1.20 -4.42
C PHE A 25 -0.67 1.27 -4.82
N GLY A 26 -1.01 2.14 -5.75
CA GLY A 26 -2.40 2.44 -6.10
C GLY A 26 -3.06 3.32 -5.03
N CYS A 27 -2.40 4.42 -4.68
CA CYS A 27 -2.76 5.26 -3.53
C CYS A 27 -4.09 6.00 -3.68
N GLY A 28 -4.61 6.15 -4.88
CA GLY A 28 -5.81 6.95 -5.12
C GLY A 28 -5.68 8.37 -4.56
N SER A 29 -6.74 8.89 -3.98
CA SER A 29 -6.76 10.23 -3.38
C SER A 29 -6.10 10.33 -2.00
N GLY A 30 -5.44 9.28 -1.53
CA GLY A 30 -4.60 9.30 -0.34
C GLY A 30 -5.28 8.94 0.97
N MET A 31 -6.34 8.15 0.91
CA MET A 31 -7.12 7.72 2.08
C MET A 31 -6.27 6.99 3.13
N TYR A 32 -5.30 6.20 2.69
CA TYR A 32 -4.33 5.51 3.53
C TYR A 32 -2.96 6.20 3.52
N THR A 33 -2.59 6.87 2.42
CA THR A 33 -1.30 7.58 2.29
C THR A 33 -1.14 8.67 3.35
N ILE A 34 -2.15 9.52 3.53
CA ILE A 34 -2.07 10.64 4.47
C ILE A 34 -1.93 10.16 5.92
N PRO A 35 -2.79 9.26 6.44
CA PRO A 35 -2.58 8.71 7.77
C PRO A 35 -1.24 7.97 7.94
N ALA A 36 -0.81 7.20 6.94
CA ALA A 36 0.49 6.53 6.99
C ALA A 36 1.64 7.52 7.06
N ALA A 37 1.58 8.64 6.31
CA ALA A 37 2.58 9.71 6.35
C ALA A 37 2.65 10.39 7.73
N GLU A 38 1.52 10.54 8.39
CA GLU A 38 1.48 11.06 9.77
C GLU A 38 2.15 10.10 10.75
N ILE A 39 1.89 8.79 10.63
CA ILE A 39 2.49 7.76 11.50
C ILE A 39 4.00 7.70 11.32
N VAL A 40 4.51 7.64 10.09
CA VAL A 40 5.96 7.56 9.84
C VAL A 40 6.68 8.85 10.22
N GLY A 41 5.99 9.98 10.22
CA GLY A 41 6.48 11.26 10.68
C GLY A 41 7.54 11.90 9.77
N GLU A 42 8.13 13.01 10.23
CA GLU A 42 9.06 13.82 9.44
C GLU A 42 10.34 13.07 9.03
N GLN A 43 10.74 12.07 9.78
CA GLN A 43 11.92 11.24 9.47
C GLN A 43 11.61 10.03 8.59
N GLY A 44 10.33 9.76 8.36
CA GLY A 44 9.87 8.74 7.43
C GLY A 44 9.50 9.33 6.08
N LYS A 45 9.12 8.47 5.16
CA LYS A 45 8.68 8.87 3.82
C LYS A 45 7.57 7.97 3.30
N LEU A 46 6.58 8.55 2.64
CA LEU A 46 5.58 7.85 1.85
C LEU A 46 5.81 8.12 0.37
N TYR A 47 5.95 7.06 -0.39
CA TYR A 47 5.80 7.09 -1.84
C TYR A 47 4.36 6.78 -2.19
N ALA A 48 3.71 7.68 -2.91
CA ALA A 48 2.33 7.54 -3.36
C ALA A 48 2.33 7.29 -4.87
N LEU A 49 2.06 6.05 -5.27
CA LEU A 49 2.10 5.62 -6.67
C LEU A 49 0.69 5.41 -7.21
N ASP A 50 0.38 6.06 -8.31
CA ASP A 50 -0.85 5.85 -9.07
C ASP A 50 -0.64 6.19 -10.55
N LYS A 51 -1.49 5.66 -11.42
CA LYS A 51 -1.52 6.00 -12.84
C LYS A 51 -2.36 7.23 -13.15
N ASP A 52 -3.25 7.59 -12.25
CA ASP A 52 -4.16 8.74 -12.42
C ASP A 52 -3.54 10.01 -11.83
N LYS A 53 -3.09 10.88 -12.72
CA LYS A 53 -2.50 12.17 -12.36
C LYS A 53 -3.43 13.04 -11.52
N LYS A 54 -4.75 12.99 -11.78
CA LYS A 54 -5.74 13.83 -11.07
C LYS A 54 -5.85 13.42 -9.59
N VAL A 55 -5.87 12.12 -9.31
CA VAL A 55 -5.92 11.65 -7.91
C VAL A 55 -4.63 11.98 -7.17
N LEU A 56 -3.48 11.92 -7.85
CA LEU A 56 -2.20 12.35 -7.27
C LEU A 56 -2.18 13.85 -6.98
N ASP A 57 -2.71 14.68 -7.88
CA ASP A 57 -2.82 16.12 -7.65
C ASP A 57 -3.72 16.43 -6.45
N GLU A 58 -4.84 15.71 -6.31
CA GLU A 58 -5.75 15.83 -5.17
C GLU A 58 -5.07 15.41 -3.87
N LEU A 59 -4.37 14.28 -3.87
CA LEU A 59 -3.60 13.80 -2.71
C LEU A 59 -2.57 14.85 -2.26
N MET A 60 -1.80 15.40 -3.18
CA MET A 60 -0.77 16.39 -2.85
C MET A 60 -1.37 17.70 -2.30
N ARG A 61 -2.54 18.11 -2.80
CA ARG A 61 -3.26 19.25 -2.23
C ARG A 61 -3.73 18.99 -0.80
N LYS A 62 -4.28 17.81 -0.53
CA LYS A 62 -4.68 17.39 0.83
C LYS A 62 -3.48 17.34 1.76
N ALA A 63 -2.40 16.71 1.34
CA ALA A 63 -1.16 16.63 2.13
C ALA A 63 -0.64 18.02 2.52
N LYS A 64 -0.59 18.94 1.57
CA LYS A 64 -0.20 20.33 1.82
C LYS A 64 -1.12 21.03 2.80
N SER A 65 -2.44 20.81 2.70
CA SER A 65 -3.43 21.45 3.59
C SER A 65 -3.29 21.05 5.06
N VAL A 66 -2.76 19.86 5.32
CA VAL A 66 -2.49 19.35 6.68
C VAL A 66 -1.01 19.44 7.07
N GLY A 67 -0.20 20.12 6.28
CA GLY A 67 1.20 20.39 6.59
C GLY A 67 2.17 19.23 6.42
N LEU A 68 1.79 18.17 5.72
CA LEU A 68 2.67 17.04 5.44
C LEU A 68 3.68 17.38 4.34
N LYS A 69 4.94 17.02 4.55
CA LYS A 69 6.07 17.28 3.63
C LYS A 69 6.82 15.99 3.27
N ASN A 70 6.38 14.86 3.77
CA ASN A 70 7.05 13.57 3.65
C ASN A 70 6.39 12.61 2.66
N ILE A 71 5.54 13.12 1.77
CA ILE A 71 4.90 12.34 0.70
C ILE A 71 5.55 12.73 -0.63
N GLU A 72 6.03 11.74 -1.35
CA GLU A 72 6.55 11.86 -2.72
C GLU A 72 5.63 11.14 -3.68
N ARG A 73 5.06 11.88 -4.63
CA ARG A 73 4.18 11.31 -5.66
C ARG A 73 4.99 10.60 -6.74
N MET A 74 4.47 9.49 -7.23
CA MET A 74 5.02 8.73 -8.33
C MET A 74 3.92 8.43 -9.35
N GLU A 75 4.08 8.92 -10.57
CA GLU A 75 3.22 8.55 -11.68
C GLU A 75 3.74 7.25 -12.31
N THR A 76 2.83 6.35 -12.65
CA THR A 76 3.17 5.15 -13.42
C THR A 76 2.35 5.09 -14.70
N SER A 77 2.90 4.47 -15.73
CA SER A 77 2.19 4.17 -16.98
C SER A 77 1.22 2.98 -16.84
N GLY A 78 1.22 2.31 -15.68
CA GLY A 78 0.52 1.05 -15.46
C GLY A 78 1.36 -0.18 -15.78
N GLU A 79 2.61 0.00 -16.26
CA GLU A 79 3.57 -1.09 -16.41
C GLU A 79 3.99 -1.62 -15.04
N PRO A 80 4.26 -2.92 -14.93
CA PRO A 80 4.70 -3.53 -13.67
C PRO A 80 6.17 -3.22 -13.38
N LYS A 81 6.51 -1.94 -13.31
CA LYS A 81 7.83 -1.43 -12.96
C LYS A 81 7.69 -0.31 -11.94
N ILE A 82 8.50 -0.37 -10.90
CA ILE A 82 8.53 0.63 -9.82
C ILE A 82 9.87 1.37 -9.86
N ASP A 83 9.83 2.69 -10.04
CA ASP A 83 11.03 3.53 -10.14
C ASP A 83 11.62 3.84 -8.76
N LEU A 84 11.98 2.79 -8.06
CA LEU A 84 12.69 2.82 -6.78
C LEU A 84 13.88 1.86 -6.84
N THR A 85 14.91 2.16 -6.06
CA THR A 85 16.09 1.30 -5.96
C THR A 85 15.78 0.01 -5.21
N ASP A 86 16.61 -1.00 -5.41
CA ASP A 86 16.53 -2.26 -4.69
C ASP A 86 16.63 -2.01 -3.17
N GLU A 87 15.90 -2.77 -2.39
CA GLU A 87 15.95 -2.77 -0.93
C GLU A 87 15.82 -1.37 -0.30
N SER A 88 14.91 -0.54 -0.82
CA SER A 88 14.74 0.85 -0.40
C SER A 88 13.56 1.12 0.52
N VAL A 89 12.59 0.20 0.61
CA VAL A 89 11.37 0.42 1.40
C VAL A 89 11.23 -0.57 2.55
N ASP A 90 10.64 -0.11 3.65
CA ASP A 90 10.34 -0.89 4.84
C ASP A 90 8.98 -1.57 4.79
N GLY A 91 8.07 -1.05 3.98
CA GLY A 91 6.73 -1.60 3.82
C GLY A 91 6.09 -1.17 2.50
N VAL A 92 5.17 -2.01 2.03
CA VAL A 92 4.35 -1.75 0.84
C VAL A 92 2.89 -2.01 1.19
N LEU A 93 2.01 -1.08 0.82
CA LEU A 93 0.56 -1.22 0.96
C LEU A 93 -0.05 -1.56 -0.40
N LEU A 94 -0.81 -2.64 -0.45
CA LEU A 94 -1.63 -3.07 -1.60
C LEU A 94 -3.10 -3.16 -1.17
N PHE A 95 -3.72 -2.00 -0.94
CA PHE A 95 -5.09 -1.94 -0.44
C PHE A 95 -6.06 -1.74 -1.59
N ASP A 96 -6.86 -2.78 -1.88
CA ASP A 96 -7.87 -2.81 -2.96
C ASP A 96 -7.28 -2.46 -4.34
N VAL A 97 -6.09 -2.92 -4.63
CA VAL A 97 -5.40 -2.70 -5.92
C VAL A 97 -4.92 -3.99 -6.56
N PHE A 98 -4.56 -4.97 -5.75
CA PHE A 98 -4.07 -6.26 -6.23
C PHE A 98 -5.24 -7.18 -6.58
N HIS A 99 -5.82 -6.96 -7.76
CA HIS A 99 -6.92 -7.77 -8.27
C HIS A 99 -7.05 -7.71 -9.80
N SER A 100 -7.90 -8.57 -10.34
CA SER A 100 -8.05 -8.77 -11.78
C SER A 100 -8.62 -7.56 -12.55
N TYR A 101 -9.23 -6.60 -11.86
CA TYR A 101 -9.73 -5.38 -12.49
C TYR A 101 -8.57 -4.48 -12.97
N TYR A 102 -7.54 -4.28 -12.13
CA TYR A 102 -6.35 -3.48 -12.50
C TYR A 102 -5.29 -4.32 -13.22
N PHE A 103 -5.15 -5.58 -12.85
CA PHE A 103 -4.17 -6.50 -13.42
C PHE A 103 -4.86 -7.80 -13.83
N PRO A 104 -5.53 -7.83 -15.01
CA PRO A 104 -6.32 -8.98 -15.44
C PRO A 104 -5.50 -10.24 -15.70
N GLN A 105 -4.22 -10.07 -16.08
CA GLN A 105 -3.33 -11.18 -16.37
C GLN A 105 -2.54 -11.61 -15.12
N VAL A 106 -2.48 -12.92 -14.88
CA VAL A 106 -1.68 -13.50 -13.77
C VAL A 106 -0.21 -13.11 -13.89
N ASP A 107 0.32 -13.11 -15.11
CA ASP A 107 1.72 -12.75 -15.35
C ASP A 107 2.03 -11.29 -14.99
N ASP A 108 1.11 -10.37 -15.22
CA ASP A 108 1.29 -8.97 -14.82
C ASP A 108 1.27 -8.82 -13.31
N ARG A 109 0.37 -9.51 -12.60
CA ARG A 109 0.36 -9.54 -11.14
C ARG A 109 1.66 -10.10 -10.58
N ARG A 110 2.19 -11.15 -11.19
CA ARG A 110 3.48 -11.72 -10.79
C ARG A 110 4.64 -10.75 -11.01
N ARG A 111 4.65 -10.01 -12.12
CA ARG A 111 5.66 -8.97 -12.38
C ARG A 111 5.60 -7.85 -11.34
N VAL A 112 4.41 -7.42 -10.97
CA VAL A 112 4.22 -6.43 -9.88
C VAL A 112 4.80 -6.97 -8.57
N LEU A 113 4.51 -8.21 -8.21
CA LEU A 113 5.06 -8.82 -6.99
C LEU A 113 6.58 -8.95 -7.03
N ASN A 114 7.17 -9.26 -8.18
CA ASN A 114 8.62 -9.32 -8.34
C ASN A 114 9.26 -7.94 -8.16
N GLU A 115 8.67 -6.89 -8.71
CA GLU A 115 9.13 -5.51 -8.48
C GLU A 115 9.00 -5.08 -7.02
N ILE A 116 7.88 -5.41 -6.38
CA ILE A 116 7.69 -5.17 -4.94
C ILE A 116 8.77 -5.90 -4.14
N TYR A 117 9.01 -7.18 -4.44
CA TYR A 117 10.06 -7.96 -3.80
C TYR A 117 11.43 -7.29 -3.94
N ARG A 118 11.76 -6.81 -5.14
CA ARG A 118 13.03 -6.12 -5.43
C ARG A 118 13.25 -4.89 -4.57
N ILE A 119 12.23 -4.02 -4.46
CA ILE A 119 12.36 -2.75 -3.72
C ILE A 119 12.28 -2.90 -2.20
N MET A 120 11.76 -4.02 -1.70
CA MET A 120 11.63 -4.28 -0.27
C MET A 120 12.97 -4.64 0.36
N LYS A 121 13.28 -4.02 1.49
CA LYS A 121 14.38 -4.46 2.37
C LYS A 121 14.13 -5.90 2.86
N PRO A 122 15.17 -6.64 3.28
CA PRO A 122 15.00 -8.02 3.78
C PRO A 122 13.98 -8.16 4.92
N SER A 123 13.87 -7.16 5.79
CA SER A 123 12.92 -7.15 6.92
C SER A 123 11.59 -6.47 6.63
N ALA A 124 11.39 -6.02 5.39
CA ALA A 124 10.18 -5.29 5.01
C ALA A 124 8.94 -6.18 4.98
N PHE A 125 7.78 -5.55 5.07
CA PHE A 125 6.48 -6.22 4.96
C PHE A 125 5.71 -5.73 3.73
N ILE A 126 4.82 -6.58 3.25
CA ILE A 126 3.78 -6.22 2.30
C ILE A 126 2.43 -6.46 2.98
N SER A 127 1.59 -5.44 2.98
CA SER A 127 0.27 -5.48 3.58
C SER A 127 -0.79 -5.39 2.50
N VAL A 128 -1.65 -6.39 2.41
CA VAL A 128 -2.58 -6.58 1.30
C VAL A 128 -4.01 -6.62 1.81
N TRP A 129 -4.86 -5.74 1.30
CA TRP A 129 -6.31 -5.93 1.38
C TRP A 129 -6.77 -6.54 0.06
N PRO A 130 -6.98 -7.88 0.02
CA PRO A 130 -7.22 -8.61 -1.22
C PRO A 130 -8.70 -8.60 -1.61
N LYS A 131 -9.37 -7.45 -1.50
CA LYS A 131 -10.74 -7.30 -1.92
C LYS A 131 -10.93 -7.81 -3.35
N HIS A 132 -11.95 -8.60 -3.60
CA HIS A 132 -12.28 -9.27 -4.87
C HIS A 132 -11.42 -10.49 -5.26
N MET A 133 -10.34 -10.81 -4.52
CA MET A 133 -9.47 -11.96 -4.86
C MET A 133 -8.94 -12.72 -3.62
N GLU A 134 -9.65 -12.74 -2.53
CA GLU A 134 -9.14 -13.15 -1.20
C GLU A 134 -8.23 -14.40 -1.21
N SER A 135 -8.73 -15.56 -1.61
CA SER A 135 -7.94 -16.81 -1.60
C SER A 135 -6.88 -16.83 -2.71
N GLN A 136 -7.22 -16.33 -3.90
CA GLN A 136 -6.33 -16.32 -5.05
C GLN A 136 -5.13 -15.37 -4.82
N ALA A 137 -5.35 -14.21 -4.21
CA ALA A 137 -4.29 -13.27 -3.90
C ALA A 137 -3.25 -13.87 -2.96
N LYS A 138 -3.70 -14.56 -1.91
CA LYS A 138 -2.81 -15.26 -0.98
C LYS A 138 -1.92 -16.26 -1.71
N ASP A 139 -2.50 -17.13 -2.54
CA ASP A 139 -1.75 -18.15 -3.27
C ASP A 139 -0.74 -17.53 -4.25
N GLU A 140 -1.13 -16.49 -4.97
CA GLU A 140 -0.24 -15.79 -5.90
C GLU A 140 0.93 -15.12 -5.18
N ILE A 141 0.68 -14.49 -4.02
CA ILE A 141 1.73 -13.84 -3.23
C ILE A 141 2.69 -14.87 -2.64
N GLU A 142 2.19 -15.96 -2.08
CA GLU A 142 3.04 -17.04 -1.54
C GLU A 142 3.89 -17.70 -2.64
N ASN A 143 3.36 -17.83 -3.86
CA ASN A 143 4.11 -18.32 -5.02
C ASN A 143 5.15 -17.32 -5.56
N ALA A 144 5.16 -16.09 -5.09
CA ALA A 144 6.12 -15.05 -5.46
C ALA A 144 7.21 -14.84 -4.38
N ASP A 145 7.55 -15.87 -3.64
CA ASP A 145 8.59 -15.90 -2.60
C ASP A 145 8.28 -15.06 -1.35
N PHE A 146 7.01 -14.97 -1.02
CA PHE A 146 6.56 -14.41 0.25
C PHE A 146 5.97 -15.49 1.15
N TYR A 147 5.86 -15.21 2.45
CA TYR A 147 5.11 -16.02 3.39
C TYR A 147 4.17 -15.16 4.21
N LEU A 148 3.00 -15.71 4.53
CA LEU A 148 2.03 -15.05 5.40
C LEU A 148 2.54 -15.03 6.84
N GLU A 149 2.70 -13.82 7.40
CA GLU A 149 3.14 -13.64 8.79
C GLU A 149 1.97 -13.44 9.74
N SER A 150 1.01 -12.62 9.35
CA SER A 150 -0.13 -12.27 10.20
C SER A 150 -1.34 -11.81 9.39
N GLU A 151 -2.48 -11.81 10.06
CA GLU A 151 -3.76 -11.31 9.54
C GLU A 151 -4.35 -10.28 10.50
N TYR A 152 -4.99 -9.26 9.95
CA TYR A 152 -5.71 -8.25 10.70
C TYR A 152 -7.12 -8.10 10.15
N THR A 153 -8.12 -8.12 11.02
CA THR A 153 -9.50 -7.85 10.65
C THR A 153 -9.97 -6.55 11.27
N GLY A 154 -10.46 -5.64 10.48
CA GLY A 154 -10.91 -4.35 10.95
C GLY A 154 -11.81 -3.63 9.96
N THR A 155 -12.15 -2.38 10.30
CA THR A 155 -12.93 -1.53 9.41
C THR A 155 -12.00 -0.84 8.42
N LEU A 156 -12.29 -1.02 7.14
CA LEU A 156 -11.56 -0.45 6.02
C LEU A 156 -12.47 0.48 5.21
N ILE A 157 -11.85 1.35 4.44
CA ILE A 157 -12.54 2.32 3.58
C ILE A 157 -12.37 1.91 2.14
N HIS A 158 -13.48 1.68 1.48
CA HIS A 158 -13.58 1.47 0.04
C HIS A 158 -14.00 2.77 -0.68
N ASP A 159 -14.11 2.72 -1.99
CA ASP A 159 -14.55 3.82 -2.84
C ASP A 159 -15.72 4.62 -2.24
N ASN A 160 -15.71 5.95 -2.41
CA ASN A 160 -16.73 6.88 -1.92
C ASN A 160 -16.90 6.90 -0.39
N TYR A 161 -15.85 6.57 0.37
CA TYR A 161 -15.86 6.57 1.83
C TYR A 161 -16.77 5.50 2.47
N ASP A 162 -17.13 4.46 1.72
CA ASP A 162 -17.88 3.32 2.25
C ASP A 162 -17.02 2.52 3.22
N ARG A 163 -17.58 2.26 4.40
CA ARG A 163 -16.92 1.46 5.44
C ARG A 163 -17.31 0.00 5.26
N GLU A 164 -16.33 -0.88 5.32
CA GLU A 164 -16.60 -2.30 5.37
C GLU A 164 -15.61 -3.03 6.29
N LYS A 165 -16.05 -4.17 6.81
CA LYS A 165 -15.13 -5.08 7.48
C LYS A 165 -14.29 -5.77 6.43
N GLY A 166 -12.98 -5.69 6.58
CA GLY A 166 -12.02 -6.32 5.69
C GLY A 166 -10.93 -7.05 6.45
N GLN A 167 -10.33 -7.99 5.77
CA GLN A 167 -9.17 -8.73 6.26
C GLN A 167 -7.93 -8.27 5.52
N ILE A 168 -6.93 -7.82 6.26
CA ILE A 168 -5.62 -7.49 5.72
C ILE A 168 -4.67 -8.65 5.98
N LEU A 169 -3.94 -9.04 4.96
CA LEU A 169 -2.92 -10.08 5.02
C LEU A 169 -1.53 -9.44 4.99
N ASN A 170 -0.70 -9.75 5.96
CA ASN A 170 0.68 -9.30 6.03
C ASN A 170 1.63 -10.41 5.65
N PHE A 171 2.52 -10.10 4.72
CA PHE A 171 3.53 -11.05 4.24
C PHE A 171 4.93 -10.47 4.44
N ARG A 172 5.91 -11.38 4.52
CA ARG A 172 7.35 -11.08 4.51
C ARG A 172 8.03 -11.81 3.35
N LYS A 173 9.21 -11.32 2.97
CA LYS A 173 10.08 -12.07 2.05
C LYS A 173 10.52 -13.41 2.66
N ARG A 174 10.61 -14.43 1.82
CA ARG A 174 11.29 -15.68 2.15
C ARG A 174 12.80 -15.53 2.06
#